data_22e27030cd79e5ad160ef2fbf25c80ed
#
_entry.id   22e27030cd79e5ad160ef2fbf25c80ed
#
_cell.length_a   1.000
_cell.length_b   1.000
_cell.length_c   1.000
_cell.angle_alpha   90.00
_cell.angle_beta   90.00
_cell.angle_gamma   90.00
#
_symmetry.space_group_name_H-M   'P 1'
#
loop_
_entity.id
_entity.type
_entity.pdbx_description
1 polymer ?
#
loop_
_entity_poly.entity_id
_entity_poly.type
_entity_poly.pdbx_seq_one_letter_code
_entity_poly.pdbx_strand_id
1 'polypeptide(L)'
;MSSRGVSGALISRSAFCVLSGVSERELAIWEHESLLAPAEVVMLDDRSEPLYAPEALERAKLIRTLAEDLEVNLPGIDIILNLLDQMR
;
A
#
# COMPACT_ATOMS: atom_id res chain seq x y z
N MET A 1 -15.53 22.23 -0.54
CA MET A 1 -15.18 21.61 -0.45
C MET A 1 -14.77 20.69 -0.66
N SER A 2 -14.88 20.50 -0.49
CA SER A 2 -14.52 19.59 -0.45
C SER A 2 -13.98 18.91 -1.30
N SER A 3 -13.71 19.16 -1.89
CA SER A 3 -13.15 18.52 -2.86
C SER A 3 -12.16 17.54 -2.48
N ARG A 4 -11.62 17.67 -1.49
CA ARG A 4 -10.74 16.78 -1.09
C ARG A 4 -11.31 15.51 -0.92
N GLY A 5 -12.52 15.45 -0.65
CA GLY A 5 -13.18 14.21 -0.48
C GLY A 5 -13.10 13.33 -1.67
N VAL A 6 -12.91 13.90 -2.80
CA VAL A 6 -12.85 13.13 -4.00
C VAL A 6 -11.68 12.21 -3.99
N SER A 7 -10.53 12.77 -3.72
CA SER A 7 -9.37 11.95 -3.73
C SER A 7 -9.32 11.10 -2.48
N GLY A 8 -10.28 11.30 -1.60
CA GLY A 8 -10.29 10.58 -0.37
C GLY A 8 -10.97 9.24 -0.38
N ALA A 9 -11.39 8.76 -1.54
CA ALA A 9 -12.06 7.48 -1.60
C ALA A 9 -11.11 6.38 -1.14
N LEU A 10 -11.36 5.85 0.04
CA LEU A 10 -10.51 4.82 0.61
C LEU A 10 -10.96 3.44 0.16
N ILE A 11 -10.02 2.53 0.10
CA ILE A 11 -10.21 1.22 -0.49
C ILE A 11 -10.08 0.15 0.60
N SER A 12 -11.01 -0.79 0.64
CA SER A 12 -10.93 -1.87 1.61
C SER A 12 -9.76 -2.78 1.26
N ARG A 13 -9.31 -3.57 2.25
CA ARG A 13 -8.18 -4.47 2.02
C ARG A 13 -8.45 -5.46 0.90
N SER A 14 -9.62 -6.06 0.86
CA SER A 14 -9.92 -7.03 -0.18
C SER A 14 -9.94 -6.38 -1.55
N ALA A 15 -10.54 -5.19 -1.66
CA ALA A 15 -10.56 -4.47 -2.93
C ALA A 15 -9.15 -4.06 -3.34
N PHE A 16 -8.34 -3.65 -2.36
CA PHE A 16 -6.97 -3.26 -2.64
C PHE A 16 -6.18 -4.42 -3.23
N CYS A 17 -6.33 -5.61 -2.66
CA CYS A 17 -5.64 -6.78 -3.18
C CYS A 17 -6.07 -7.11 -4.60
N VAL A 18 -7.37 -7.02 -4.87
CA VAL A 18 -7.88 -7.29 -6.20
C VAL A 18 -7.33 -6.27 -7.21
N LEU A 19 -7.41 -4.99 -6.85
CA LEU A 19 -6.99 -3.93 -7.76
C LEU A 19 -5.48 -3.90 -8.01
N SER A 20 -4.70 -4.22 -6.99
CA SER A 20 -3.25 -4.19 -7.12
C SER A 20 -2.68 -5.51 -7.65
N GLY A 21 -3.45 -6.59 -7.56
CA GLY A 21 -2.95 -7.89 -7.94
C GLY A 21 -2.05 -8.51 -6.90
N VAL A 22 -2.01 -7.95 -5.70
CA VAL A 22 -1.15 -8.43 -4.63
C VAL A 22 -1.97 -9.34 -3.71
N SER A 23 -1.41 -10.46 -3.29
CA SER A 23 -2.12 -11.36 -2.41
C SER A 23 -2.16 -10.79 -1.00
N GLU A 24 -3.09 -11.29 -0.19
CA GLU A 24 -3.17 -10.88 1.21
C GLU A 24 -1.88 -11.19 1.95
N ARG A 25 -1.25 -12.29 1.62
CA ARG A 25 -0.01 -12.70 2.25
C ARG A 25 1.12 -11.73 1.93
N GLU A 26 1.26 -11.37 0.66
CA GLU A 26 2.28 -10.42 0.26
C GLU A 26 2.04 -9.06 0.90
N LEU A 27 0.79 -8.63 0.91
CA LEU A 27 0.46 -7.34 1.51
C LEU A 27 0.84 -7.32 2.98
N ALA A 28 0.56 -8.42 3.70
CA ALA A 28 0.89 -8.51 5.11
C ALA A 28 2.40 -8.41 5.32
N ILE A 29 3.18 -9.06 4.46
CA ILE A 29 4.64 -8.99 4.55
C ILE A 29 5.12 -7.56 4.32
N TRP A 30 4.60 -6.91 3.29
CA TRP A 30 5.02 -5.55 2.98
C TRP A 30 4.67 -4.57 4.10
N GLU A 31 3.51 -4.78 4.73
CA GLU A 31 3.12 -3.95 5.86
C GLU A 31 4.02 -4.19 7.06
N HIS A 32 4.38 -5.45 7.28
CA HIS A 32 5.27 -5.78 8.38
C HIS A 32 6.65 -5.14 8.17
N GLU A 33 7.10 -5.05 6.92
CA GLU A 33 8.37 -4.45 6.60
C GLU A 33 8.28 -2.93 6.42
N SER A 34 7.12 -2.37 6.70
CA SER A 34 6.89 -0.92 6.60
C SER A 34 7.06 -0.36 5.19
N LEU A 35 6.86 -1.20 4.19
CA LEU A 35 6.94 -0.75 2.80
C LEU A 35 5.65 -0.09 2.36
N LEU A 36 4.55 -0.42 3.03
CA LEU A 36 3.24 0.07 2.66
C LEU A 36 2.37 0.06 3.91
N ALA A 37 1.45 0.99 4.01
CA ALA A 37 0.57 1.06 5.17
C ALA A 37 -0.81 1.55 4.78
N PRO A 38 -1.85 1.17 5.54
CA PRO A 38 -3.18 1.70 5.29
C PRO A 38 -3.21 3.18 5.66
N ALA A 39 -4.10 3.92 5.01
CA ALA A 39 -4.29 5.33 5.32
C ALA A 39 -5.03 5.51 6.63
N GLU A 40 -5.93 4.57 6.93
CA GLU A 40 -6.75 4.64 8.12
C GLU A 40 -7.08 3.24 8.58
N VAL A 41 -7.38 3.09 9.87
CA VAL A 41 -7.92 1.85 10.39
C VAL A 41 -9.18 2.24 11.12
N VAL A 42 -10.32 1.69 10.69
CA VAL A 42 -11.58 1.98 11.36
C VAL A 42 -11.96 0.80 12.24
N MET A 43 -12.64 1.09 13.33
CA MET A 43 -13.08 0.05 14.24
C MET A 43 -14.52 -0.28 13.95
N LEU A 44 -14.78 -1.56 13.68
CA LEU A 44 -16.12 -2.05 13.42
C LEU A 44 -16.46 -3.09 14.48
N ASP A 45 -17.38 -2.75 15.34
CA ASP A 45 -17.77 -3.66 16.41
C ASP A 45 -16.56 -4.19 17.15
N ASP A 46 -16.17 -5.43 16.88
CA ASP A 46 -15.09 -6.05 17.62
C ASP A 46 -13.84 -6.29 16.78
N ARG A 47 -13.73 -5.63 15.65
CA ARG A 47 -12.56 -5.84 14.79
C ARG A 47 -12.14 -4.53 14.16
N SER A 48 -10.93 -4.50 13.67
CA SER A 48 -10.44 -3.32 12.96
C SER A 48 -10.41 -3.61 11.47
N GLU A 49 -10.62 -2.57 10.69
CA GLU A 49 -10.66 -2.70 9.24
C GLU A 49 -9.72 -1.67 8.64
N PRO A 50 -8.64 -2.09 7.97
CA PRO A 50 -7.73 -1.14 7.34
C PRO A 50 -8.32 -0.65 6.03
N LEU A 51 -8.11 0.63 5.76
CA LEU A 51 -8.55 1.26 4.51
C LEU A 51 -7.34 1.91 3.85
N TYR A 52 -7.22 1.75 2.55
CA TYR A 52 -6.04 2.16 1.80
C TYR A 52 -6.34 3.33 0.88
N ALA A 53 -5.38 4.25 0.78
CA ALA A 53 -5.52 5.37 -0.14
C ALA A 53 -5.28 4.88 -1.57
N PRO A 54 -5.92 5.51 -2.55
CA PRO A 54 -5.69 5.13 -3.95
C PRO A 54 -4.22 5.21 -4.35
N GLU A 55 -3.47 6.15 -3.79
CA GLU A 55 -2.05 6.29 -4.08
C GLU A 55 -1.26 5.05 -3.70
N ALA A 56 -1.75 4.31 -2.71
CA ALA A 56 -1.07 3.08 -2.30
C ALA A 56 -1.11 2.01 -3.39
N LEU A 57 -2.05 2.11 -4.33
CA LEU A 57 -2.09 1.16 -5.44
C LEU A 57 -0.85 1.31 -6.32
N GLU A 58 -0.43 2.55 -6.58
CA GLU A 58 0.76 2.79 -7.37
C GLU A 58 2.00 2.31 -6.63
N ARG A 59 2.02 2.54 -5.32
CA ARG A 59 3.13 2.09 -4.50
C ARG A 59 3.23 0.56 -4.53
N ALA A 60 2.10 -0.13 -4.42
CA ALA A 60 2.07 -1.58 -4.46
C ALA A 60 2.57 -2.11 -5.81
N LYS A 61 2.18 -1.46 -6.89
CA LYS A 61 2.63 -1.88 -8.22
C LYS A 61 4.13 -1.69 -8.37
N LEU A 62 4.66 -0.59 -7.83
CA LEU A 62 6.08 -0.33 -7.87
C LEU A 62 6.84 -1.39 -7.07
N ILE A 63 6.36 -1.73 -5.89
CA ILE A 63 7.00 -2.75 -5.07
C ILE A 63 7.03 -4.08 -5.83
N ARG A 64 5.91 -4.44 -6.48
CA ARG A 64 5.86 -5.68 -7.24
C ARG A 64 6.86 -5.68 -8.39
N THR A 65 6.96 -4.56 -9.11
CA THR A 65 7.91 -4.46 -10.21
C THR A 65 9.33 -4.63 -9.70
N LEU A 66 9.67 -3.97 -8.61
CA LEU A 66 11.01 -4.09 -8.05
C LEU A 66 11.30 -5.50 -7.57
N ALA A 67 10.32 -6.12 -6.93
CA ALA A 67 10.52 -7.45 -6.36
C ALA A 67 10.55 -8.55 -7.43
N GLU A 68 9.65 -8.48 -8.38
CA GLU A 68 9.45 -9.56 -9.34
C GLU A 68 10.23 -9.38 -10.64
N ASP A 69 10.14 -8.19 -11.20
CA ASP A 69 10.79 -7.95 -12.49
C ASP A 69 12.27 -7.65 -12.34
N LEU A 70 12.65 -6.92 -11.31
CA LEU A 70 14.03 -6.53 -11.09
C LEU A 70 14.71 -7.34 -9.99
N GLU A 71 13.94 -8.21 -9.34
CA GLU A 71 14.46 -9.12 -8.29
C GLU A 71 15.20 -8.40 -7.17
N VAL A 72 14.72 -7.22 -6.81
CA VAL A 72 15.28 -6.47 -5.69
C VAL A 72 14.71 -7.05 -4.39
N ASN A 73 15.55 -7.31 -3.40
CA ASN A 73 15.05 -7.85 -2.13
C ASN A 73 14.37 -6.74 -1.32
N LEU A 74 13.66 -7.13 -0.28
CA LEU A 74 12.87 -6.17 0.49
C LEU A 74 13.69 -5.03 1.10
N PRO A 75 14.86 -5.29 1.70
CA PRO A 75 15.66 -4.16 2.19
C PRO A 75 16.06 -3.19 1.09
N GLY A 76 16.34 -3.69 -0.11
CA GLY A 76 16.67 -2.82 -1.25
C GLY A 76 15.48 -2.01 -1.69
N ILE A 77 14.30 -2.62 -1.68
CA ILE A 77 13.06 -1.92 -2.03
C ILE A 77 12.81 -0.79 -1.03
N ASP A 78 13.04 -1.06 0.26
CA ASP A 78 12.86 -0.05 1.29
C ASP A 78 13.74 1.17 1.02
N ILE A 79 14.99 0.92 0.64
CA ILE A 79 15.91 2.01 0.34
C ILE A 79 15.42 2.81 -0.86
N ILE A 80 14.98 2.13 -1.91
CA ILE A 80 14.50 2.78 -3.11
C ILE A 80 13.28 3.64 -2.81
N LEU A 81 12.33 3.10 -2.06
CA LEU A 81 11.12 3.84 -1.71
C LEU A 81 11.44 5.07 -0.88
N ASN A 82 12.37 4.95 0.05
CA ASN A 82 12.77 6.09 0.86
C ASN A 82 13.41 7.19 0.00
N LEU A 83 14.24 6.80 -0.97
CA LEU A 83 14.84 7.77 -1.86
C LEU A 83 13.79 8.47 -2.71
N LEU A 84 12.82 7.72 -3.23
CA LEU A 84 11.75 8.31 -4.00
C LEU A 84 10.91 9.26 -3.17
N ASP A 85 10.63 8.90 -1.93
CA ASP A 85 9.85 9.75 -1.04
C ASP A 85 10.58 11.07 -0.77
N GLN A 86 11.90 11.03 -0.71
CA GLN A 86 12.69 12.23 -0.46
C GLN A 86 12.77 13.15 -1.67
N MET A 87 12.50 12.62 -2.84
CA MET A 87 12.59 13.40 -4.07
C MET A 87 11.34 14.21 -4.37
N ARG A 88 10.31 14.07 -3.57
CA ARG A 88 9.05 14.74 -3.84
C ARG A 88 9.01 16.13 -3.31
#